data_0d1bcb7bfb1ea5c66c5f2b33039675f7
#
_entry.id   0d1bcb7bfb1ea5c66c5f2b33039675f7
#
_cell.length_a   1.000
_cell.length_b   1.000
_cell.length_c   1.000
_cell.angle_alpha   90.00
_cell.angle_beta   90.00
_cell.angle_gamma   90.00
#
_symmetry.space_group_name_H-M   'P 1'
#
loop_
_entity.id
_entity.type
_entity.pdbx_description
1 polymer ?
#
loop_
_entity_poly.entity_id
_entity_poly.type
_entity_poly.pdbx_seq_one_letter_code
_entity_poly.pdbx_strand_id
1 'polypeptide(L)'
;MPATFVKAAPKQAALKMGCYGPTGSGKTFTALLFAEGLAEAAGGRVAYVDSESGTDFYAKAVPQRNVHPEAFDFDALYTRSLADVTEAVTSLDPAIHKVIVIDSITHLWEAAIDAYEGKLTGANTIPLQAWGAIKKPYKSLIKFLLDCPMHVIICGRQKNIFEDDDGQPTKVGVVMKAE
;
A
#
# COMPACT_ATOMS: atom_id res chain seq x y z
N MET A 1 2.77 -1.85 33.36
CA MET A 1 1.48 -1.44 33.98
C MET A 1 0.51 -2.61 33.81
N PRO A 2 -0.32 -2.94 34.82
CA PRO A 2 -1.32 -3.98 34.68
C PRO A 2 -2.35 -3.56 33.60
N ALA A 3 -2.82 -4.53 32.83
CA ALA A 3 -3.88 -4.31 31.87
C ALA A 3 -5.20 -4.03 32.60
N THR A 4 -5.86 -2.92 32.30
CA THR A 4 -7.15 -2.53 32.88
C THR A 4 -8.19 -2.34 31.81
N PHE A 5 -9.42 -2.75 32.10
CA PHE A 5 -10.57 -2.45 31.24
C PHE A 5 -10.95 -0.99 31.40
N VAL A 6 -11.18 -0.31 30.25
CA VAL A 6 -11.70 1.06 30.23
C VAL A 6 -13.03 1.08 29.48
N LYS A 7 -13.91 2.02 29.82
CA LYS A 7 -15.18 2.18 29.11
C LYS A 7 -14.89 2.58 27.65
N ALA A 8 -15.49 1.85 26.70
CA ALA A 8 -15.39 2.19 25.29
C ALA A 8 -16.02 3.56 25.04
N ALA A 9 -15.31 4.39 24.27
CA ALA A 9 -15.80 5.68 23.82
C ALA A 9 -15.68 5.75 22.27
N PRO A 10 -16.60 6.43 21.60
CA PRO A 10 -16.48 6.68 20.15
C PRO A 10 -15.18 7.41 19.86
N LYS A 11 -14.40 6.89 18.90
CA LYS A 11 -13.21 7.56 18.39
C LYS A 11 -13.40 7.75 16.89
N GLN A 12 -13.02 8.91 16.38
CA GLN A 12 -12.90 9.10 14.94
C GLN A 12 -11.82 8.16 14.44
N ALA A 13 -12.20 7.18 13.60
CA ALA A 13 -11.27 6.21 13.06
C ALA A 13 -10.65 6.75 11.76
N ALA A 14 -9.35 6.56 11.60
CA ALA A 14 -8.71 6.77 10.31
C ALA A 14 -9.11 5.66 9.34
N LEU A 15 -9.42 6.03 8.08
CA LEU A 15 -9.72 5.06 7.02
C LEU A 15 -8.51 4.17 6.76
N LYS A 16 -8.74 2.86 6.65
CA LYS A 16 -7.77 1.87 6.17
C LYS A 16 -8.39 1.16 4.98
N MET A 17 -7.93 1.49 3.77
CA MET A 17 -8.54 1.03 2.51
C MET A 17 -7.54 0.27 1.66
N GLY A 18 -7.97 -0.85 1.10
CA GLY A 18 -7.27 -1.58 0.03
C GLY A 18 -7.96 -1.36 -1.31
N CYS A 19 -7.19 -1.01 -2.33
CA CYS A 19 -7.63 -0.87 -3.72
C CYS A 19 -6.84 -1.84 -4.58
N TYR A 20 -7.48 -2.79 -5.24
CA TYR A 20 -6.79 -3.76 -6.09
C TYR A 20 -7.50 -3.99 -7.41
N GLY A 21 -6.73 -4.39 -8.42
CA GLY A 21 -7.22 -4.64 -9.77
C GLY A 21 -6.09 -4.82 -10.77
N PRO A 22 -6.40 -5.10 -12.04
CA PRO A 22 -5.40 -5.24 -13.09
C PRO A 22 -4.69 -3.92 -13.39
N THR A 23 -3.59 -3.99 -14.13
CA THR A 23 -2.90 -2.80 -14.66
C THR A 23 -3.88 -2.01 -15.54
N GLY A 24 -3.87 -0.69 -15.41
CA GLY A 24 -4.75 0.20 -16.20
C GLY A 24 -6.20 0.31 -15.68
N SER A 25 -6.56 -0.34 -14.55
CA SER A 25 -7.91 -0.27 -13.98
C SER A 25 -8.24 1.03 -13.23
N GLY A 26 -7.32 2.00 -13.20
CA GLY A 26 -7.54 3.29 -12.56
C GLY A 26 -7.26 3.32 -11.05
N LYS A 27 -6.54 2.33 -10.48
CA LYS A 27 -6.22 2.28 -9.05
C LYS A 27 -5.56 3.55 -8.54
N THR A 28 -4.47 3.97 -9.20
CA THR A 28 -3.71 5.18 -8.87
C THR A 28 -4.60 6.41 -8.86
N PHE A 29 -5.39 6.61 -9.92
CA PHE A 29 -6.31 7.74 -10.02
C PHE A 29 -7.37 7.73 -8.93
N THR A 30 -7.98 6.57 -8.67
CA THR A 30 -8.98 6.40 -7.60
C THR A 30 -8.35 6.65 -6.22
N ALA A 31 -7.15 6.12 -5.97
CA ALA A 31 -6.44 6.35 -4.71
C ALA A 31 -6.13 7.83 -4.47
N LEU A 32 -5.70 8.55 -5.51
CA LEU A 32 -5.42 9.99 -5.42
C LEU A 32 -6.69 10.81 -5.16
N LEU A 33 -7.82 10.49 -5.81
CA LEU A 33 -9.10 11.16 -5.54
C LEU A 33 -9.54 11.00 -4.08
N PHE A 34 -9.47 9.78 -3.54
CA PHE A 34 -9.79 9.55 -2.13
C PHE A 34 -8.79 10.23 -1.20
N ALA A 35 -7.50 10.16 -1.52
CA ALA A 35 -6.44 10.74 -0.69
C ALA A 35 -6.57 12.26 -0.59
N GLU A 36 -6.81 12.93 -1.71
CA GLU A 36 -6.99 14.38 -1.77
C GLU A 36 -8.21 14.82 -0.94
N GLY A 37 -9.37 14.19 -1.16
CA GLY A 37 -10.58 14.53 -0.39
C GLY A 37 -10.44 14.26 1.11
N LEU A 38 -9.74 13.20 1.50
CA LEU A 38 -9.46 12.90 2.91
C LEU A 38 -8.46 13.90 3.52
N ALA A 39 -7.41 14.27 2.78
CA ALA A 39 -6.42 15.23 3.24
C ALA A 39 -7.04 16.64 3.39
N GLU A 40 -7.86 17.06 2.44
CA GLU A 40 -8.62 18.32 2.51
C GLU A 40 -9.57 18.35 3.71
N ALA A 41 -10.37 17.30 3.89
CA ALA A 41 -11.30 17.20 5.02
C ALA A 41 -10.59 17.18 6.38
N ALA A 42 -9.40 16.61 6.46
CA ALA A 42 -8.59 16.53 7.68
C ALA A 42 -7.63 17.72 7.89
N GLY A 43 -7.52 18.62 6.91
CA GLY A 43 -6.64 19.79 6.97
C GLY A 43 -5.16 19.42 6.94
N GLY A 44 -4.71 18.63 5.96
CA GLY A 44 -3.29 18.23 5.85
C GLY A 44 -2.91 17.74 4.46
N ARG A 45 -1.78 17.04 4.36
CA ARG A 45 -1.16 16.62 3.09
C ARG A 45 -1.26 15.12 2.88
N VAL A 46 -1.02 14.72 1.63
CA VAL A 46 -0.89 13.32 1.22
C VAL A 46 0.59 12.97 1.12
N ALA A 47 1.02 11.89 1.80
CA ALA A 47 2.30 11.23 1.57
C ALA A 47 2.06 10.03 0.64
N TYR A 48 2.70 10.04 -0.53
CA TYR A 48 2.51 9.05 -1.57
C TYR A 48 3.78 8.26 -1.83
N VAL A 49 3.73 6.95 -1.62
CA VAL A 49 4.80 6.01 -2.00
C VAL A 49 4.50 5.47 -3.38
N ASP A 50 5.35 5.80 -4.35
CA ASP A 50 5.27 5.35 -5.73
C ASP A 50 6.35 4.30 -6.03
N SER A 51 5.94 3.05 -6.16
CA SER A 51 6.83 1.96 -6.57
C SER A 51 6.74 1.64 -8.07
N GLU A 52 5.81 2.27 -8.79
CA GLU A 52 5.58 2.07 -10.22
C GLU A 52 6.17 3.19 -11.09
N SER A 53 6.58 4.32 -10.48
CA SER A 53 7.07 5.54 -11.16
C SER A 53 6.05 6.11 -12.18
N GLY A 54 4.77 6.06 -11.81
CA GLY A 54 3.66 6.47 -12.66
C GLY A 54 2.93 7.74 -12.19
N THR A 55 3.26 8.25 -11.00
CA THR A 55 2.52 9.37 -10.40
C THR A 55 2.87 10.73 -10.97
N ASP A 56 4.01 10.89 -11.64
CA ASP A 56 4.39 12.15 -12.31
C ASP A 56 3.34 12.64 -13.32
N PHE A 57 2.58 11.70 -13.89
CA PHE A 57 1.46 12.04 -14.76
C PHE A 57 0.39 12.86 -14.03
N TYR A 58 0.17 12.60 -12.75
CA TYR A 58 -0.85 13.24 -11.91
C TYR A 58 -0.36 14.50 -11.20
N ALA A 59 0.94 14.78 -11.22
CA ALA A 59 1.53 16.03 -10.72
C ALA A 59 1.31 17.22 -11.67
N LYS A 60 0.48 17.08 -12.69
CA LYS A 60 0.03 18.12 -13.62
C LYS A 60 -1.47 18.00 -13.83
N ALA A 61 -2.07 19.03 -14.44
CA ALA A 61 -3.52 19.06 -14.68
C ALA A 61 -4.06 17.79 -15.35
N VAL A 62 -5.12 17.24 -14.81
CA VAL A 62 -5.80 16.03 -15.27
C VAL A 62 -7.19 16.39 -15.78
N PRO A 63 -7.38 16.57 -17.11
CA PRO A 63 -8.65 17.02 -17.67
C PRO A 63 -9.85 16.11 -17.37
N GLN A 64 -9.60 14.83 -17.02
CA GLN A 64 -10.63 13.87 -16.65
C GLN A 64 -11.26 14.16 -15.27
N ARG A 65 -10.69 15.08 -14.51
CA ARG A 65 -11.27 15.57 -13.25
C ARG A 65 -12.26 16.68 -13.55
N ASN A 66 -13.52 16.35 -13.64
CA ASN A 66 -14.56 17.32 -14.01
C ASN A 66 -14.78 18.42 -12.96
N VAL A 67 -14.44 18.18 -11.70
CA VAL A 67 -14.66 19.12 -10.57
C VAL A 67 -13.39 19.91 -10.26
N HIS A 68 -12.23 19.27 -10.30
CA HIS A 68 -10.92 19.86 -10.03
C HIS A 68 -9.93 19.39 -11.10
N PRO A 69 -9.79 20.10 -12.23
CA PRO A 69 -8.90 19.71 -13.33
C PRO A 69 -7.42 19.99 -13.06
N GLU A 70 -7.10 20.64 -11.92
CA GLU A 70 -5.74 20.93 -11.49
C GLU A 70 -4.95 19.65 -11.19
N ALA A 71 -3.64 19.78 -11.00
CA ALA A 71 -2.78 18.71 -10.52
C ALA A 71 -3.21 18.22 -9.12
N PHE A 72 -2.99 16.95 -8.83
CA PHE A 72 -3.06 16.47 -7.46
C PHE A 72 -1.89 17.02 -6.63
N ASP A 73 -2.15 17.40 -5.38
CA ASP A 73 -1.12 17.86 -4.44
C ASP A 73 -0.74 16.71 -3.49
N PHE A 74 0.49 16.22 -3.63
CA PHE A 74 1.03 15.15 -2.78
C PHE A 74 2.56 15.20 -2.70
N ASP A 75 3.09 14.74 -1.59
CA ASP A 75 4.52 14.54 -1.39
C ASP A 75 4.89 13.11 -1.80
N ALA A 76 5.75 12.93 -2.81
CA ALA A 76 6.06 11.63 -3.38
C ALA A 76 7.40 11.05 -2.89
N LEU A 77 7.40 9.75 -2.60
CA LEU A 77 8.58 8.92 -2.39
C LEU A 77 8.66 7.85 -3.48
N TYR A 78 9.67 7.92 -4.32
CA TYR A 78 9.91 6.96 -5.40
C TYR A 78 10.87 5.87 -4.92
N THR A 79 10.34 4.71 -4.56
CA THR A 79 11.16 3.58 -4.13
C THR A 79 10.40 2.24 -4.22
N ARG A 80 11.14 1.15 -4.37
CA ARG A 80 10.66 -0.24 -4.19
C ARG A 80 11.23 -0.89 -2.93
N SER A 81 12.10 -0.18 -2.20
CA SER A 81 12.72 -0.69 -0.98
C SER A 81 11.73 -0.68 0.18
N LEU A 82 11.45 -1.85 0.72
CA LEU A 82 10.61 -1.99 1.91
C LEU A 82 11.20 -1.26 3.13
N ALA A 83 12.54 -1.20 3.22
CA ALA A 83 13.23 -0.50 4.30
C ALA A 83 13.00 1.01 4.20
N ASP A 84 13.21 1.60 3.01
CA ASP A 84 13.03 3.04 2.77
C ASP A 84 11.58 3.45 3.00
N VAL A 85 10.62 2.65 2.53
CA VAL A 85 9.19 2.90 2.78
C VAL A 85 8.91 2.88 4.28
N THR A 86 9.42 1.87 5.00
CA THR A 86 9.19 1.76 6.44
C THR A 86 9.77 2.96 7.19
N GLU A 87 11.01 3.36 6.87
CA GLU A 87 11.65 4.53 7.46
C GLU A 87 10.85 5.81 7.17
N ALA A 88 10.51 6.04 5.91
CA ALA A 88 9.79 7.24 5.50
C ALA A 88 8.41 7.35 6.17
N VAL A 89 7.58 6.29 6.11
CA VAL A 89 6.22 6.37 6.67
C VAL A 89 6.19 6.43 8.19
N THR A 90 7.18 5.83 8.87
CA THR A 90 7.28 5.90 10.35
C THR A 90 7.80 7.25 10.84
N SER A 91 8.48 8.02 9.98
CA SER A 91 8.97 9.37 10.29
C SER A 91 7.97 10.48 9.97
N LEU A 92 6.84 10.18 9.33
CA LEU A 92 5.82 11.17 9.01
C LEU A 92 5.24 11.81 10.27
N ASP A 93 5.05 13.14 10.21
CA ASP A 93 4.33 13.87 11.24
C ASP A 93 2.81 13.83 10.96
N PRO A 94 1.99 13.19 11.81
CA PRO A 94 0.54 13.16 11.65
C PRO A 94 -0.14 14.54 11.76
N ALA A 95 0.55 15.56 12.24
CA ALA A 95 0.04 16.92 12.24
C ALA A 95 0.05 17.51 10.83
N ILE A 96 1.00 17.10 9.99
CA ILE A 96 1.20 17.56 8.61
C ILE A 96 0.53 16.62 7.62
N HIS A 97 0.91 15.33 7.65
CA HIS A 97 0.38 14.32 6.74
C HIS A 97 -0.83 13.62 7.35
N LYS A 98 -1.94 13.66 6.65
CA LYS A 98 -3.20 13.03 7.09
C LYS A 98 -3.49 11.73 6.36
N VAL A 99 -2.89 11.54 5.21
CA VAL A 99 -3.11 10.37 4.35
C VAL A 99 -1.78 9.80 3.89
N ILE A 100 -1.66 8.48 3.97
CA ILE A 100 -0.58 7.70 3.36
C ILE A 100 -1.18 6.89 2.21
N VAL A 101 -0.57 6.98 1.03
CA VAL A 101 -0.88 6.11 -0.11
C VAL A 101 0.33 5.25 -0.42
N ILE A 102 0.14 3.95 -0.63
CA ILE A 102 1.18 3.02 -1.11
C ILE A 102 0.73 2.41 -2.42
N ASP A 103 1.40 2.76 -3.51
CA ASP A 103 1.12 2.26 -4.87
C ASP A 103 2.41 1.77 -5.54
N SER A 104 2.65 0.46 -5.60
CA SER A 104 1.80 -0.60 -5.10
C SER A 104 2.54 -1.43 -4.03
N ILE A 105 1.77 -1.94 -3.09
CA ILE A 105 2.27 -2.85 -2.06
C ILE A 105 2.83 -4.15 -2.66
N THR A 106 2.32 -4.56 -3.82
CA THR A 106 2.76 -5.75 -4.56
C THR A 106 4.24 -5.67 -4.94
N HIS A 107 4.71 -4.51 -5.42
CA HIS A 107 6.12 -4.33 -5.79
C HIS A 107 7.05 -4.32 -4.59
N LEU A 108 6.60 -3.79 -3.45
CA LEU A 108 7.38 -3.84 -2.20
C LEU A 108 7.57 -5.28 -1.73
N TRP A 109 6.53 -6.10 -1.88
CA TRP A 109 6.60 -7.51 -1.55
C TRP A 109 7.51 -8.28 -2.51
N GLU A 110 7.35 -8.08 -3.81
CA GLU A 110 8.21 -8.68 -4.84
C GLU A 110 9.69 -8.31 -4.63
N ALA A 111 10.00 -7.03 -4.43
CA ALA A 111 11.36 -6.58 -4.16
C ALA A 111 11.96 -7.16 -2.86
N ALA A 112 11.13 -7.40 -1.84
CA ALA A 112 11.59 -8.07 -0.61
C ALA A 112 11.95 -9.54 -0.86
N ILE A 113 11.22 -10.24 -1.72
CA ILE A 113 11.53 -11.61 -2.15
C ILE A 113 12.82 -11.62 -2.97
N ASP A 114 12.90 -10.79 -4.02
CA ASP A 114 14.06 -10.72 -4.93
C ASP A 114 15.35 -10.40 -4.16
N ALA A 115 15.29 -9.47 -3.21
CA ALA A 115 16.43 -9.11 -2.35
C ALA A 115 16.88 -10.27 -1.46
N TYR A 116 16.03 -11.22 -1.14
CA TYR A 116 16.40 -12.45 -0.43
C TYR A 116 16.95 -13.51 -1.39
N GLU A 117 16.30 -13.73 -2.52
CA GLU A 117 16.74 -14.68 -3.55
C GLU A 117 18.14 -14.36 -4.08
N GLY A 118 18.44 -13.08 -4.28
CA GLY A 118 19.76 -12.60 -4.68
C GLY A 118 20.90 -12.91 -3.68
N LYS A 119 20.55 -13.30 -2.44
CA LYS A 119 21.52 -13.75 -1.41
C LYS A 119 21.70 -15.27 -1.38
N LEU A 120 20.87 -16.02 -2.11
CA LEU A 120 20.94 -17.47 -2.16
C LEU A 120 22.02 -17.92 -3.16
N THR A 121 23.08 -18.53 -2.67
CA THR A 121 24.08 -19.18 -3.52
C THR A 121 23.62 -20.60 -3.83
N GLY A 122 23.14 -20.83 -5.06
CA GLY A 122 22.90 -22.18 -5.59
C GLY A 122 21.57 -22.86 -5.27
N ALA A 123 20.59 -22.17 -4.67
CA ALA A 123 19.26 -22.72 -4.45
C ALA A 123 18.24 -22.00 -5.34
N ASN A 124 17.42 -22.75 -6.08
CA ASN A 124 16.36 -22.19 -6.94
C ASN A 124 15.05 -21.87 -6.20
N THR A 125 14.99 -22.12 -4.90
CA THR A 125 13.77 -21.91 -4.10
C THR A 125 14.10 -21.41 -2.70
N ILE A 126 13.29 -20.50 -2.18
CA ILE A 126 13.41 -19.97 -0.82
C ILE A 126 13.08 -21.11 0.17
N PRO A 127 14.00 -21.46 1.10
CA PRO A 127 13.72 -22.47 2.12
C PRO A 127 12.55 -22.06 3.02
N LEU A 128 11.74 -23.02 3.45
CA LEU A 128 10.55 -22.74 4.27
C LEU A 128 10.88 -21.92 5.54
N GLN A 129 12.02 -22.21 6.17
CA GLN A 129 12.48 -21.51 7.37
C GLN A 129 12.79 -20.02 7.14
N ALA A 130 13.14 -19.64 5.90
CA ALA A 130 13.51 -18.26 5.55
C ALA A 130 12.30 -17.33 5.42
N TRP A 131 11.13 -17.86 5.14
CA TRP A 131 9.91 -17.06 4.98
C TRP A 131 9.58 -16.20 6.21
N GLY A 132 9.90 -16.67 7.41
CA GLY A 132 9.73 -15.89 8.64
C GLY A 132 10.56 -14.60 8.64
N ALA A 133 11.79 -14.66 8.16
CA ALA A 133 12.67 -13.50 8.08
C ALA A 133 12.23 -12.51 6.99
N ILE A 134 11.76 -13.00 5.84
CA ILE A 134 11.25 -12.17 4.74
C ILE A 134 9.94 -11.46 5.15
N LYS A 135 9.01 -12.19 5.75
CA LYS A 135 7.69 -11.67 6.14
C LYS A 135 7.73 -10.71 7.33
N LYS A 136 8.72 -10.82 8.23
CA LYS A 136 8.77 -10.02 9.46
C LYS A 136 8.80 -8.49 9.22
N PRO A 137 9.69 -7.93 8.37
CA PRO A 137 9.67 -6.50 8.06
C PRO A 137 8.36 -6.05 7.43
N TYR A 138 7.83 -6.83 6.49
CA TYR A 138 6.55 -6.55 5.83
C TYR A 138 5.39 -6.49 6.82
N LYS A 139 5.28 -7.49 7.71
CA LYS A 139 4.25 -7.52 8.77
C LYS A 139 4.39 -6.34 9.73
N SER A 140 5.62 -5.89 10.01
CA SER A 140 5.86 -4.71 10.85
C SER A 140 5.36 -3.43 10.19
N LEU A 141 5.60 -3.26 8.88
CA LEU A 141 5.05 -2.15 8.11
C LEU A 141 3.51 -2.18 8.12
N ILE A 142 2.90 -3.31 7.79
CA ILE A 142 1.43 -3.45 7.79
C ILE A 142 0.85 -3.12 9.17
N LYS A 143 1.47 -3.63 10.25
CA LYS A 143 1.03 -3.31 11.61
C LYS A 143 1.08 -1.81 11.88
N PHE A 144 2.18 -1.14 11.54
CA PHE A 144 2.29 0.31 11.68
C PHE A 144 1.18 1.05 10.90
N LEU A 145 0.95 0.68 9.65
CA LEU A 145 -0.08 1.30 8.81
C LEU A 145 -1.49 1.12 9.38
N LEU A 146 -1.77 -0.02 10.01
CA LEU A 146 -3.05 -0.26 10.68
C LEU A 146 -3.20 0.56 11.96
N ASP A 147 -2.13 0.71 12.73
CA ASP A 147 -2.14 1.34 14.06
C ASP A 147 -1.96 2.87 14.00
N CYS A 148 -1.38 3.42 12.91
CA CYS A 148 -1.12 4.85 12.79
C CYS A 148 -2.42 5.68 12.76
N PRO A 149 -2.40 6.93 13.23
CA PRO A 149 -3.59 7.80 13.26
C PRO A 149 -3.98 8.39 11.90
N MET A 150 -3.17 8.18 10.85
CA MET A 150 -3.40 8.69 9.51
C MET A 150 -4.34 7.78 8.72
N HIS A 151 -5.05 8.32 7.74
CA HIS A 151 -5.74 7.52 6.72
C HIS A 151 -4.70 6.76 5.89
N VAL A 152 -5.00 5.54 5.50
CA VAL A 152 -4.10 4.70 4.69
C VAL A 152 -4.86 4.12 3.51
N ILE A 153 -4.30 4.29 2.32
CA ILE A 153 -4.80 3.69 1.08
C ILE A 153 -3.67 2.83 0.50
N ILE A 154 -3.94 1.56 0.30
CA ILE A 154 -2.97 0.61 -0.26
C ILE A 154 -3.47 0.12 -1.59
N CYS A 155 -2.72 0.39 -2.66
CA CYS A 155 -2.95 -0.19 -3.97
C CYS A 155 -2.20 -1.51 -4.13
N GLY A 156 -2.82 -2.46 -4.81
CA GLY A 156 -2.20 -3.75 -5.12
C GLY A 156 -2.66 -4.30 -6.46
N ARG A 157 -1.86 -5.20 -7.03
CA ARG A 157 -2.27 -5.95 -8.21
C ARG A 157 -3.18 -7.09 -7.81
N GLN A 158 -4.13 -7.43 -8.66
CA GLN A 158 -4.95 -8.62 -8.45
C GLN A 158 -4.18 -9.88 -8.83
N LYS A 159 -4.50 -10.98 -8.13
CA LYS A 159 -4.15 -12.35 -8.49
C LYS A 159 -5.44 -13.12 -8.74
N ASN A 160 -5.48 -13.89 -9.82
CA ASN A 160 -6.58 -14.81 -10.06
C ASN A 160 -6.47 -16.00 -9.11
N ILE A 161 -7.61 -16.45 -8.58
CA ILE A 161 -7.75 -17.71 -7.87
C ILE A 161 -8.28 -18.73 -8.88
N PHE A 162 -7.63 -19.88 -8.94
CA PHE A 162 -8.03 -21.01 -9.75
C PHE A 162 -8.32 -22.19 -8.84
N GLU A 163 -9.39 -22.93 -9.14
CA GLU A 163 -9.67 -24.24 -8.57
C GLU A 163 -9.50 -25.29 -9.66
N ASP A 164 -9.08 -26.48 -9.27
CA ASP A 164 -8.99 -27.62 -10.18
C ASP A 164 -10.39 -28.22 -10.31
N ASP A 165 -10.95 -28.17 -11.53
CA ASP A 165 -12.23 -28.78 -11.88
C ASP A 165 -11.96 -29.84 -12.96
N ASP A 166 -11.96 -31.09 -12.55
CA ASP A 166 -11.68 -32.27 -13.39
C ASP A 166 -10.36 -32.18 -14.20
N GLY A 167 -9.27 -31.70 -13.56
CA GLY A 167 -7.95 -31.55 -14.19
C GLY A 167 -7.81 -30.29 -15.07
N GLN A 168 -8.77 -29.37 -15.02
CA GLN A 168 -8.70 -28.07 -15.70
C GLN A 168 -8.76 -26.93 -14.67
N PRO A 169 -7.79 -26.02 -14.68
CA PRO A 169 -7.80 -24.88 -13.76
C PRO A 169 -8.88 -23.86 -14.15
N THR A 170 -9.95 -23.83 -13.38
CA THR A 170 -11.05 -22.89 -13.56
C THR A 170 -10.88 -21.67 -12.66
N LYS A 171 -10.98 -20.47 -13.24
CA LYS A 171 -10.90 -19.23 -12.48
C LYS A 171 -12.15 -19.02 -11.65
N VAL A 172 -12.03 -19.05 -10.32
CA VAL A 172 -13.14 -18.89 -9.37
C VAL A 172 -13.17 -17.53 -8.67
N GLY A 173 -12.11 -16.72 -8.77
CA GLY A 173 -12.08 -15.42 -8.11
C GLY A 173 -10.83 -14.60 -8.36
N VAL A 174 -10.74 -13.49 -7.64
CA VAL A 174 -9.57 -12.60 -7.60
C VAL A 174 -9.30 -12.15 -6.18
N VAL A 175 -8.02 -11.94 -5.86
CA VAL A 175 -7.56 -11.35 -4.59
C VAL A 175 -6.49 -10.33 -4.85
N MET A 176 -6.21 -9.45 -3.88
CA MET A 176 -5.05 -8.59 -3.92
C MET A 176 -3.79 -9.45 -3.87
N LYS A 177 -2.85 -9.23 -4.80
CA LYS A 177 -1.54 -9.88 -4.80
C LYS A 177 -0.63 -9.13 -3.83
N ALA A 178 -0.59 -9.56 -2.59
CA ALA A 178 0.20 -8.93 -1.52
C ALA A 178 1.00 -9.94 -0.68
N GLU A 179 0.89 -11.24 -0.98
CA GLU A 179 1.67 -12.35 -0.41
C GLU A 179 1.90 -13.46 -1.44
#